data_d154c5623b5aa4ef7a243293cb0dbf2f
#
_entry.id   d154c5623b5aa4ef7a243293cb0dbf2f
#
_cell.length_a   1.000
_cell.length_b   1.000
_cell.length_c   1.000
_cell.angle_alpha   90.00
_cell.angle_beta   90.00
_cell.angle_gamma   90.00
#
_symmetry.space_group_name_H-M   'P 1'
#
loop_
_entity.id
_entity.type
_entity.pdbx_description
1 polymer ?
#
loop_
_entity_poly.entity_id
_entity_poly.type
_entity_poly.pdbx_seq_one_letter_code
_entity_poly.pdbx_strand_id
1 'polypeptide(L)'
;MNKVYKIIFYVIFIGLILLFFLKDVNFKNMFYKNIKTIENPNELLVLVNKNNKLDKNYVPNDLEEINVKYSNEGKFLRKDAKGAFETLSSDASKLGYKVIAVSAYRNYEYQDKLFNYYTEKYGIEYALSCSAKPGHSEHQTGLAVDVMGSNNSYDDFEFSDEFEWMRDNAYKYGFILRY
;
A
#
# COMPACT_ATOMS: atom_id res chain seq x y z
N MET A 1 -24.62 -22.27 -42.12
CA MET A 1 -23.32 -21.53 -42.06
C MET A 1 -22.24 -22.46 -42.59
N ASN A 2 -21.51 -22.06 -43.63
CA ASN A 2 -20.55 -22.87 -44.33
C ASN A 2 -19.40 -23.27 -43.36
N LYS A 3 -18.88 -24.53 -43.47
CA LYS A 3 -17.84 -25.06 -42.61
C LYS A 3 -16.60 -24.16 -42.55
N VAL A 4 -16.30 -23.46 -43.63
CA VAL A 4 -15.20 -22.48 -43.74
C VAL A 4 -15.44 -21.25 -42.82
N TYR A 5 -16.65 -20.70 -42.78
CA TYR A 5 -16.98 -19.56 -41.94
C TYR A 5 -16.91 -19.87 -40.44
N LYS A 6 -17.25 -21.13 -40.05
CA LYS A 6 -17.10 -21.58 -38.67
C LYS A 6 -15.61 -21.61 -38.27
N ILE A 7 -14.76 -22.13 -39.13
CA ILE A 7 -13.30 -22.20 -38.85
C ILE A 7 -12.72 -20.80 -38.72
N ILE A 8 -13.05 -19.89 -39.65
CA ILE A 8 -12.59 -18.48 -39.58
C ILE A 8 -13.06 -17.81 -38.29
N PHE A 9 -14.32 -18.03 -37.89
CA PHE A 9 -14.86 -17.47 -36.63
C PHE A 9 -14.07 -17.97 -35.41
N TYR A 10 -13.77 -19.28 -35.32
CA TYR A 10 -13.00 -19.84 -34.21
C TYR A 10 -11.56 -19.32 -34.19
N VAL A 11 -10.91 -19.18 -35.35
CA VAL A 11 -9.55 -18.63 -35.43
C VAL A 11 -9.51 -17.17 -34.94
N ILE A 12 -10.47 -16.35 -35.37
CA ILE A 12 -10.57 -14.95 -34.92
C ILE A 12 -10.87 -14.90 -33.41
N PHE A 13 -11.79 -15.74 -32.93
CA PHE A 13 -12.16 -15.77 -31.51
C PHE A 13 -10.98 -16.19 -30.61
N ILE A 14 -10.22 -17.22 -31.00
CA ILE A 14 -9.01 -17.65 -30.31
C ILE A 14 -7.94 -16.55 -30.35
N GLY A 15 -7.78 -15.88 -31.50
CA GLY A 15 -6.87 -14.75 -31.65
C GLY A 15 -7.19 -13.58 -30.71
N LEU A 16 -8.47 -13.25 -30.54
CA LEU A 16 -8.93 -12.21 -29.61
C LEU A 16 -8.67 -12.59 -28.14
N ILE A 17 -8.91 -13.85 -27.79
CA ILE A 17 -8.62 -14.38 -26.45
C ILE A 17 -7.11 -14.30 -26.17
N LEU A 18 -6.26 -14.72 -27.11
CA LEU A 18 -4.81 -14.63 -26.97
C LEU A 18 -4.32 -13.19 -26.81
N LEU A 19 -4.87 -12.25 -27.61
CA LEU A 19 -4.55 -10.83 -27.49
C LEU A 19 -4.94 -10.24 -26.11
N PHE A 20 -6.07 -10.66 -25.58
CA PHE A 20 -6.50 -10.26 -24.24
C PHE A 20 -5.53 -10.74 -23.15
N PHE A 21 -5.15 -12.03 -23.18
CA PHE A 21 -4.16 -12.57 -22.24
C PHE A 21 -2.78 -11.94 -22.39
N LEU A 22 -2.32 -11.66 -23.63
CA LEU A 22 -1.03 -11.00 -23.86
C LEU A 22 -1.03 -9.56 -23.35
N LYS A 23 -2.15 -8.85 -23.45
CA LYS A 23 -2.29 -7.48 -22.90
C LYS A 23 -2.16 -7.51 -21.38
N ASP A 24 -2.83 -8.44 -20.69
CA ASP A 24 -2.76 -8.59 -19.23
C ASP A 24 -1.35 -8.93 -18.75
N VAL A 25 -0.66 -9.85 -19.43
CA VAL A 25 0.72 -10.24 -19.09
C VAL A 25 1.68 -9.06 -19.27
N ASN A 26 1.55 -8.29 -20.36
CA ASN A 26 2.39 -7.12 -20.61
C ASN A 26 2.14 -6.02 -19.57
N PHE A 27 0.89 -5.79 -19.19
CA PHE A 27 0.55 -4.78 -18.19
C PHE A 27 1.11 -5.16 -16.81
N LYS A 28 0.98 -6.43 -16.39
CA LYS A 28 1.57 -6.93 -15.13
C LYS A 28 3.08 -6.72 -15.03
N ASN A 29 3.79 -6.87 -16.16
CA ASN A 29 5.25 -6.78 -16.22
C ASN A 29 5.76 -5.35 -16.45
N MET A 30 4.89 -4.39 -16.78
CA MET A 30 5.30 -3.03 -17.13
C MET A 30 5.89 -2.28 -15.93
N PHE A 31 5.37 -2.49 -14.72
CA PHE A 31 5.74 -1.74 -13.52
C PHE A 31 6.74 -2.45 -12.60
N TYR A 32 6.84 -3.79 -12.68
CA TYR A 32 7.67 -4.61 -11.79
C TYR A 32 8.79 -5.27 -12.61
N LYS A 33 9.90 -4.54 -12.77
CA LYS A 33 11.06 -4.99 -13.56
C LYS A 33 12.32 -4.97 -12.69
N ASN A 34 13.27 -5.86 -13.02
CA ASN A 34 14.58 -5.91 -12.33
C ASN A 34 14.43 -5.95 -10.80
N ILE A 35 13.50 -6.78 -10.31
CA ILE A 35 13.18 -6.88 -8.88
C ILE A 35 14.38 -7.41 -8.12
N LYS A 36 14.77 -6.68 -7.06
CA LYS A 36 15.81 -7.07 -6.10
C LYS A 36 15.18 -7.34 -4.74
N THR A 37 15.64 -8.38 -4.06
CA THR A 37 15.28 -8.58 -2.65
C THR A 37 16.20 -7.73 -1.78
N ILE A 38 15.64 -7.01 -0.82
CA ILE A 38 16.36 -6.14 0.11
C ILE A 38 17.16 -7.01 1.09
N GLU A 39 18.46 -6.75 1.21
CA GLU A 39 19.36 -7.51 2.09
C GLU A 39 19.27 -7.02 3.54
N ASN A 40 19.10 -5.71 3.76
CA ASN A 40 19.06 -5.09 5.09
C ASN A 40 17.70 -4.45 5.38
N PRO A 41 16.64 -5.24 5.59
CA PRO A 41 15.28 -4.72 5.73
C PRO A 41 15.01 -3.98 7.05
N ASN A 42 15.92 -4.08 8.03
CA ASN A 42 15.78 -3.42 9.34
C ASN A 42 16.25 -1.97 9.36
N GLU A 43 16.89 -1.49 8.29
CA GLU A 43 17.32 -0.09 8.22
C GLU A 43 16.13 0.86 8.19
N LEU A 44 16.24 2.03 8.85
CA LEU A 44 15.19 3.05 8.86
C LEU A 44 14.97 3.68 7.48
N LEU A 45 16.04 3.77 6.67
CA LEU A 45 15.98 4.32 5.31
C LEU A 45 15.81 3.24 4.25
N VAL A 46 15.16 2.13 4.60
CA VAL A 46 14.89 1.04 3.66
C VAL A 46 13.95 1.49 2.55
N LEU A 47 14.35 1.29 1.31
CA LEU A 47 13.56 1.63 0.13
C LEU A 47 12.79 0.41 -0.38
N VAL A 48 11.50 0.36 -0.11
CA VAL A 48 10.57 -0.66 -0.65
C VAL A 48 9.75 -0.04 -1.76
N ASN A 49 9.71 -0.67 -2.93
CA ASN A 49 8.95 -0.18 -4.09
C ASN A 49 8.77 -1.29 -5.13
N LYS A 50 8.33 -0.92 -6.34
CA LYS A 50 8.09 -1.86 -7.44
C LYS A 50 9.34 -2.64 -7.89
N ASN A 51 10.54 -2.16 -7.61
CA ASN A 51 11.82 -2.78 -7.98
C ASN A 51 12.56 -3.43 -6.79
N ASN A 52 12.26 -2.99 -5.57
CA ASN A 52 12.89 -3.48 -4.34
C ASN A 52 11.82 -4.10 -3.45
N LYS A 53 11.94 -5.42 -3.20
CA LYS A 53 10.98 -6.15 -2.39
C LYS A 53 11.58 -6.65 -1.09
N LEU A 54 10.76 -6.78 -0.08
CA LEU A 54 11.05 -7.50 1.15
C LEU A 54 10.87 -9.01 0.94
N ASP A 55 11.60 -9.79 1.73
CA ASP A 55 11.36 -11.25 1.81
C ASP A 55 9.94 -11.50 2.35
N LYS A 56 9.32 -12.59 1.87
CA LYS A 56 7.96 -12.96 2.27
C LYS A 56 7.85 -13.21 3.78
N ASN A 57 8.90 -13.74 4.42
CA ASN A 57 8.91 -14.07 5.85
C ASN A 57 9.43 -12.92 6.71
N TYR A 58 9.78 -11.77 6.12
CA TYR A 58 10.28 -10.64 6.88
C TYR A 58 9.18 -10.04 7.75
N VAL A 59 9.46 -9.98 9.04
CA VAL A 59 8.67 -9.31 10.08
C VAL A 59 9.63 -8.50 10.92
N PRO A 60 9.42 -7.18 11.11
CA PRO A 60 10.23 -6.41 12.05
C PRO A 60 10.13 -6.99 13.47
N ASN A 61 11.25 -7.04 14.18
CA ASN A 61 11.33 -7.63 15.52
C ASN A 61 10.94 -6.66 16.65
N ASP A 62 10.74 -5.40 16.32
CA ASP A 62 10.45 -4.28 17.24
C ASP A 62 9.06 -3.65 17.01
N LEU A 63 8.10 -4.45 16.52
CA LEU A 63 6.72 -4.01 16.35
C LEU A 63 6.05 -3.81 17.72
N GLU A 64 5.44 -2.63 17.90
CA GLU A 64 4.64 -2.29 19.06
C GLU A 64 3.28 -1.76 18.63
N GLU A 65 2.24 -2.07 19.41
CA GLU A 65 0.89 -1.57 19.14
C GLU A 65 0.81 -0.07 19.42
N ILE A 66 0.21 0.67 18.48
CA ILE A 66 -0.07 2.10 18.65
C ILE A 66 -1.18 2.25 19.68
N ASN A 67 -1.05 3.22 20.59
CA ASN A 67 -2.06 3.51 21.59
C ASN A 67 -3.43 3.77 20.92
N VAL A 68 -4.47 3.12 21.44
CA VAL A 68 -5.86 3.24 20.93
C VAL A 68 -6.41 4.68 20.94
N LYS A 69 -5.77 5.59 21.67
CA LYS A 69 -6.07 7.03 21.60
C LYS A 69 -5.74 7.62 20.24
N TYR A 70 -4.75 7.07 19.54
CA TYR A 70 -4.21 7.58 18.28
C TYR A 70 -4.38 6.60 17.11
N SER A 71 -5.09 5.48 17.32
CA SER A 71 -5.30 4.50 16.27
C SER A 71 -6.59 3.73 16.46
N ASN A 72 -7.04 3.06 15.40
CA ASN A 72 -7.94 1.93 15.56
C ASN A 72 -7.16 0.76 16.20
N GLU A 73 -7.85 -0.09 16.96
CA GLU A 73 -7.25 -1.26 17.64
C GLU A 73 -6.49 -2.17 16.66
N GLY A 74 -5.41 -2.78 17.14
CA GLY A 74 -4.61 -3.75 16.40
C GLY A 74 -3.72 -3.14 15.31
N LYS A 75 -3.29 -1.89 15.44
CA LYS A 75 -2.33 -1.26 14.54
C LYS A 75 -0.94 -1.21 15.16
N PHE A 76 0.04 -1.71 14.42
CA PHE A 76 1.42 -1.83 14.88
C PHE A 76 2.36 -1.00 14.03
N LEU A 77 3.35 -0.39 14.65
CA LEU A 77 4.52 0.21 14.00
C LEU A 77 5.79 -0.29 14.69
N ARG A 78 6.93 -0.13 14.06
CA ARG A 78 8.22 -0.28 14.74
C ARG A 78 8.30 0.74 15.87
N LYS A 79 8.95 0.37 16.96
CA LYS A 79 9.02 1.11 18.21
C LYS A 79 9.29 2.61 18.04
N ASP A 80 10.33 2.96 17.28
CA ASP A 80 10.70 4.37 17.05
C ASP A 80 9.64 5.11 16.24
N ALA A 81 9.12 4.50 15.17
CA ALA A 81 8.05 5.07 14.36
C ALA A 81 6.75 5.23 15.15
N LYS A 82 6.41 4.27 16.03
CA LYS A 82 5.26 4.37 16.93
C LYS A 82 5.40 5.57 17.88
N GLY A 83 6.55 5.70 18.56
CA GLY A 83 6.79 6.82 19.48
C GLY A 83 6.71 8.18 18.79
N ALA A 84 7.29 8.28 17.60
CA ALA A 84 7.23 9.49 16.77
C ALA A 84 5.78 9.81 16.33
N PHE A 85 5.01 8.79 15.90
CA PHE A 85 3.63 8.97 15.48
C PHE A 85 2.71 9.36 16.63
N GLU A 86 2.85 8.76 17.81
CA GLU A 86 2.07 9.11 19.00
C GLU A 86 2.37 10.55 19.44
N THR A 87 3.63 10.99 19.34
CA THR A 87 4.02 12.38 19.62
C THR A 87 3.40 13.34 18.62
N LEU A 88 3.47 13.03 17.32
CA LEU A 88 2.83 13.80 16.25
C LEU A 88 1.32 13.96 16.51
N SER A 89 0.62 12.84 16.75
CA SER A 89 -0.84 12.83 16.99
C SER A 89 -1.21 13.58 18.26
N SER A 90 -0.38 13.48 19.30
CA SER A 90 -0.57 14.24 20.55
C SER A 90 -0.42 15.75 20.33
N ASP A 91 0.59 16.19 19.58
CA ASP A 91 0.83 17.61 19.32
C ASP A 91 -0.24 18.18 18.38
N ALA A 92 -0.68 17.43 17.36
CA ALA A 92 -1.84 17.79 16.55
C ALA A 92 -3.10 17.99 17.43
N SER A 93 -3.35 17.08 18.37
CA SER A 93 -4.50 17.12 19.27
C SER A 93 -4.51 18.37 20.18
N LYS A 94 -3.35 18.88 20.61
CA LYS A 94 -3.24 20.12 21.38
C LYS A 94 -3.69 21.35 20.60
N LEU A 95 -3.65 21.27 19.27
CA LEU A 95 -4.09 22.31 18.35
C LEU A 95 -5.54 22.11 17.86
N GLY A 96 -6.21 21.06 18.35
CA GLY A 96 -7.58 20.72 17.96
C GLY A 96 -7.69 19.79 16.75
N TYR A 97 -6.58 19.34 16.17
CA TYR A 97 -6.56 18.43 15.04
C TYR A 97 -6.58 16.96 15.50
N LYS A 98 -7.41 16.15 14.88
CA LYS A 98 -7.47 14.71 15.15
C LYS A 98 -6.75 13.94 14.07
N VAL A 99 -5.60 13.36 14.40
CA VAL A 99 -4.81 12.49 13.51
C VAL A 99 -4.75 11.10 14.11
N ILE A 100 -5.34 10.10 13.44
CA ILE A 100 -5.38 8.71 13.88
C ILE A 100 -4.86 7.76 12.80
N ALA A 101 -4.15 6.72 13.23
CA ALA A 101 -3.72 5.63 12.35
C ALA A 101 -4.90 4.71 12.04
N VAL A 102 -5.19 4.51 10.76
CA VAL A 102 -6.23 3.59 10.28
C VAL A 102 -5.65 2.34 9.65
N SER A 103 -4.41 2.41 9.16
CA SER A 103 -3.63 1.27 8.70
C SER A 103 -2.16 1.51 9.06
N ALA A 104 -1.44 0.45 9.41
CA ALA A 104 -0.03 0.52 9.76
C ALA A 104 0.71 -0.74 9.27
N TYR A 105 1.45 -1.47 10.09
CA TYR A 105 2.10 -2.70 9.65
C TYR A 105 1.11 -3.67 9.00
N ARG A 106 1.50 -4.18 7.83
CA ARG A 106 0.81 -5.25 7.10
C ARG A 106 1.82 -6.32 6.70
N ASN A 107 1.63 -7.56 7.14
CA ASN A 107 2.49 -8.66 6.73
C ASN A 107 2.25 -9.03 5.26
N TYR A 108 3.12 -9.89 4.72
CA TYR A 108 3.06 -10.34 3.33
C TYR A 108 1.71 -10.97 2.97
N GLU A 109 1.19 -11.86 3.84
CA GLU A 109 -0.06 -12.59 3.61
C GLU A 109 -1.28 -11.65 3.60
N TYR A 110 -1.29 -10.64 4.46
CA TYR A 110 -2.35 -9.63 4.44
C TYR A 110 -2.31 -8.83 3.14
N GLN A 111 -1.12 -8.40 2.72
CA GLN A 111 -0.96 -7.65 1.47
C GLN A 111 -1.33 -8.49 0.24
N ASP A 112 -1.04 -9.78 0.25
CA ASP A 112 -1.42 -10.71 -0.82
C ASP A 112 -2.96 -10.82 -0.94
N LYS A 113 -3.64 -11.03 0.18
CA LYS A 113 -5.12 -11.05 0.22
C LYS A 113 -5.73 -9.73 -0.26
N LEU A 114 -5.17 -8.60 0.15
CA LEU A 114 -5.65 -7.28 -0.24
C LEU A 114 -5.47 -7.04 -1.73
N PHE A 115 -4.30 -7.36 -2.28
CA PHE A 115 -4.02 -7.21 -3.70
C PHE A 115 -4.90 -8.11 -4.56
N ASN A 116 -5.10 -9.37 -4.14
CA ASN A 116 -5.98 -10.30 -4.83
C ASN A 116 -7.45 -9.85 -4.77
N TYR A 117 -7.93 -9.34 -3.65
CA TYR A 117 -9.27 -8.76 -3.53
C TYR A 117 -9.51 -7.64 -4.55
N TYR A 118 -8.57 -6.69 -4.68
CA TYR A 118 -8.69 -5.63 -5.68
C TYR A 118 -8.62 -6.16 -7.11
N THR A 119 -7.75 -7.15 -7.35
CA THR A 119 -7.62 -7.77 -8.67
C THR A 119 -8.91 -8.48 -9.10
N GLU A 120 -9.52 -9.25 -8.20
CA GLU A 120 -10.75 -9.99 -8.47
C GLU A 120 -11.96 -9.05 -8.64
N LYS A 121 -12.05 -8.01 -7.81
CA LYS A 121 -13.21 -7.12 -7.79
C LYS A 121 -13.18 -6.05 -8.88
N TYR A 122 -12.00 -5.49 -9.17
CA TYR A 122 -11.87 -4.31 -10.03
C TYR A 122 -10.89 -4.50 -11.21
N GLY A 123 -10.26 -5.65 -11.30
CA GLY A 123 -9.26 -5.96 -12.33
C GLY A 123 -7.83 -5.56 -11.94
N ILE A 124 -6.87 -6.15 -12.66
CA ILE A 124 -5.43 -6.01 -12.36
C ILE A 124 -4.93 -4.57 -12.53
N GLU A 125 -5.47 -3.82 -13.49
CA GLU A 125 -5.06 -2.43 -13.75
C GLU A 125 -5.39 -1.56 -12.55
N TYR A 126 -6.60 -1.70 -11.99
CA TYR A 126 -7.00 -1.01 -10.77
C TYR A 126 -6.15 -1.43 -9.58
N ALA A 127 -5.95 -2.73 -9.36
CA ALA A 127 -5.12 -3.22 -8.26
C ALA A 127 -3.69 -2.65 -8.30
N LEU A 128 -3.08 -2.55 -9.49
CA LEU A 128 -1.73 -1.99 -9.67
C LEU A 128 -1.66 -0.46 -9.50
N SER A 129 -2.77 0.24 -9.62
CA SER A 129 -2.83 1.70 -9.44
C SER A 129 -2.97 2.10 -7.96
N CYS A 130 -3.65 1.29 -7.14
CA CYS A 130 -3.97 1.64 -5.76
C CYS A 130 -3.34 0.74 -4.68
N SER A 131 -2.71 -0.39 -5.06
CA SER A 131 -2.13 -1.34 -4.11
C SER A 131 -0.79 -1.88 -4.59
N ALA A 132 0.16 -2.04 -3.67
CA ALA A 132 1.41 -2.72 -3.96
C ALA A 132 1.22 -4.24 -3.99
N LYS A 133 1.99 -4.93 -4.83
CA LYS A 133 2.10 -6.41 -4.74
C LYS A 133 2.69 -6.83 -3.38
N PRO A 134 2.39 -8.06 -2.90
CA PRO A 134 3.00 -8.57 -1.67
C PRO A 134 4.52 -8.56 -1.74
N GLY A 135 5.16 -8.14 -0.66
CA GLY A 135 6.60 -7.88 -0.58
C GLY A 135 7.04 -6.49 -1.07
N HIS A 136 6.20 -5.76 -1.80
CA HIS A 136 6.50 -4.45 -2.37
C HIS A 136 5.80 -3.28 -1.66
N SER A 137 5.14 -3.55 -0.53
CA SER A 137 4.46 -2.56 0.28
C SER A 137 5.38 -2.03 1.39
N GLU A 138 5.48 -0.71 1.52
CA GLU A 138 6.19 -0.05 2.62
C GLU A 138 5.60 -0.40 3.99
N HIS A 139 4.32 -0.77 4.07
CA HIS A 139 3.67 -1.21 5.31
C HIS A 139 4.29 -2.48 5.91
N GLN A 140 4.94 -3.33 5.12
CA GLN A 140 5.63 -4.51 5.65
C GLN A 140 6.90 -4.14 6.43
N THR A 141 7.43 -2.92 6.26
CA THR A 141 8.56 -2.42 7.06
C THR A 141 8.18 -2.06 8.49
N GLY A 142 6.89 -1.86 8.79
CA GLY A 142 6.43 -1.27 10.04
C GLY A 142 6.79 0.21 10.21
N LEU A 143 7.17 0.91 9.12
CA LEU A 143 7.52 2.33 9.10
C LEU A 143 6.51 3.19 8.34
N ALA A 144 5.49 2.60 7.73
CA ALA A 144 4.43 3.30 7.02
C ALA A 144 3.12 3.28 7.82
N VAL A 145 2.40 4.39 7.80
CA VAL A 145 1.11 4.57 8.46
C VAL A 145 0.16 5.33 7.54
N ASP A 146 -1.06 4.80 7.37
CA ASP A 146 -2.17 5.52 6.77
C ASP A 146 -2.96 6.20 7.88
N VAL A 147 -3.31 7.47 7.67
CA VAL A 147 -3.96 8.30 8.68
C VAL A 147 -5.29 8.86 8.20
N MET A 148 -6.14 9.21 9.15
CA MET A 148 -7.37 9.96 8.93
C MET A 148 -7.52 11.06 9.95
N GLY A 149 -8.33 12.05 9.60
CA GLY A 149 -8.71 13.16 10.46
C GLY A 149 -10.07 12.95 11.14
N SER A 150 -10.70 14.06 11.52
CA SER A 150 -11.98 14.11 12.23
C SER A 150 -13.16 13.56 11.41
N ASN A 151 -13.10 13.65 10.08
CA ASN A 151 -14.26 13.38 9.20
C ASN A 151 -14.43 11.90 8.86
N ASN A 152 -13.50 11.01 9.25
CA ASN A 152 -13.52 9.58 8.97
C ASN A 152 -13.73 9.21 7.48
N SER A 153 -13.41 10.13 6.54
CA SER A 153 -13.46 9.91 5.10
C SER A 153 -12.06 9.94 4.51
N TYR A 154 -11.71 8.90 3.75
CA TYR A 154 -10.45 8.89 2.99
C TYR A 154 -10.46 9.93 1.86
N ASP A 155 -11.63 10.08 1.22
CA ASP A 155 -11.75 10.91 0.01
C ASP A 155 -11.66 12.40 0.32
N ASP A 156 -11.98 12.81 1.55
CA ASP A 156 -12.01 14.21 1.96
C ASP A 156 -10.80 14.62 2.83
N PHE A 157 -9.95 13.68 3.22
CA PHE A 157 -8.85 13.96 4.14
C PHE A 157 -7.87 14.99 3.56
N GLU A 158 -7.55 14.92 2.28
CA GLU A 158 -6.63 15.85 1.59
C GLU A 158 -7.10 17.31 1.59
N PHE A 159 -8.41 17.55 1.87
CA PHE A 159 -9.01 18.89 1.95
C PHE A 159 -9.23 19.34 3.39
N SER A 160 -8.72 18.59 4.38
CA SER A 160 -8.88 18.90 5.80
C SER A 160 -7.75 19.76 6.36
N ASP A 161 -8.05 20.51 7.42
CA ASP A 161 -7.05 21.27 8.17
C ASP A 161 -5.99 20.33 8.80
N GLU A 162 -6.37 19.11 9.17
CA GLU A 162 -5.47 18.08 9.67
C GLU A 162 -4.41 17.68 8.63
N PHE A 163 -4.82 17.53 7.36
CA PHE A 163 -3.90 17.24 6.27
C PHE A 163 -2.93 18.40 6.03
N GLU A 164 -3.43 19.65 5.99
CA GLU A 164 -2.58 20.82 5.84
C GLU A 164 -1.56 20.93 6.98
N TRP A 165 -1.99 20.70 8.22
CA TRP A 165 -1.09 20.69 9.35
C TRP A 165 -0.06 19.57 9.24
N MET A 166 -0.45 18.36 8.86
CA MET A 166 0.48 17.24 8.66
C MET A 166 1.48 17.51 7.54
N ARG A 167 1.04 18.03 6.41
CA ARG A 167 1.93 18.39 5.30
C ARG A 167 3.06 19.31 5.74
N ASP A 168 2.75 20.27 6.62
CA ASP A 168 3.69 21.30 7.07
C ASP A 168 4.49 20.92 8.32
N ASN A 169 4.15 19.81 8.99
CA ASN A 169 4.74 19.46 10.28
C ASN A 169 5.25 18.00 10.38
N ALA A 170 4.75 17.03 9.61
CA ALA A 170 5.07 15.61 9.80
C ALA A 170 6.58 15.32 9.72
N TYR A 171 7.33 16.05 8.89
CA TYR A 171 8.78 15.90 8.76
C TYR A 171 9.54 16.17 10.06
N LYS A 172 9.00 17.00 10.97
CA LYS A 172 9.60 17.31 12.29
C LYS A 172 9.60 16.08 13.22
N TYR A 173 8.73 15.11 12.92
CA TYR A 173 8.59 13.85 13.61
C TYR A 173 9.20 12.68 12.82
N GLY A 174 9.91 12.97 11.71
CA GLY A 174 10.56 11.96 10.87
C GLY A 174 9.65 11.31 9.82
N PHE A 175 8.42 11.81 9.60
CA PHE A 175 7.51 11.31 8.57
C PHE A 175 7.55 12.18 7.31
N ILE A 176 7.39 11.52 6.17
CA ILE A 176 7.23 12.17 4.87
C ILE A 176 5.89 11.76 4.26
N LEU A 177 5.25 12.68 3.55
CA LEU A 177 4.09 12.35 2.72
C LEU A 177 4.53 11.52 1.51
N ARG A 178 3.85 10.40 1.30
CA ARG A 178 4.13 9.49 0.17
C ARG A 178 3.04 9.52 -0.89
N TYR A 179 1.79 9.57 -0.49
CA TYR A 179 0.61 9.55 -1.37
C TYR A 179 -0.47 10.46 -0.80
#